data_b6713d43f200b22aeab93ec8164f2654
#
_entry.id   b6713d43f200b22aeab93ec8164f2654
#
_cell.length_a   1.000
_cell.length_b   1.000
_cell.length_c   1.000
_cell.angle_alpha   90.00
_cell.angle_beta   90.00
_cell.angle_gamma   90.00
#
_symmetry.space_group_name_H-M   'P 1'
#
loop_
_entity.id
_entity.type
_entity.pdbx_description
1 polymer ?
#
loop_
_entity_poly.entity_id
_entity_poly.type
_entity_poly.pdbx_seq_one_letter_code
_entity_poly.pdbx_strand_id
1 'polypeptide(L)'
;MIFNTHDRTPKIKTNKTLKIMLISCWSFMGAVFLFFAIATSIMSRSILPALIILIPAILIVTFVIVTTIDMNKAYVQIEGNNITVVDYYFFSKKERCFKIDEIKTAEIVLGYSFRVRGYRYRMMGFSYIVFRNDNNKYLFKVINCPETNDFFSKHFTIQ
;
A
#
# COMPACT_ATOMS: atom_id res chain seq x y z
N MET A 1 43.13 7.38 0.98
CA MET A 1 41.75 7.79 0.55
C MET A 1 40.93 6.51 0.40
N ILE A 2 40.13 6.20 1.41
CA ILE A 2 39.26 5.01 1.39
C ILE A 2 37.92 5.51 0.85
N PHE A 3 37.62 5.22 -0.42
CA PHE A 3 36.30 5.42 -0.99
C PHE A 3 35.37 4.37 -0.38
N ASN A 4 34.56 4.80 0.57
CA ASN A 4 33.45 4.02 1.08
C ASN A 4 32.33 4.02 0.01
N THR A 5 32.44 3.09 -0.95
CA THR A 5 31.32 2.76 -1.82
C THR A 5 30.30 2.02 -0.97
N HIS A 6 29.45 2.77 -0.26
CA HIS A 6 28.21 2.25 0.26
C HIS A 6 27.40 1.77 -0.96
N ASP A 7 27.50 0.48 -1.21
CA ASP A 7 26.67 -0.25 -2.17
C ASP A 7 25.22 0.11 -1.87
N ARG A 8 24.65 0.98 -2.70
CA ARG A 8 23.24 1.33 -2.62
C ARG A 8 22.47 0.14 -3.19
N THR A 9 22.27 -0.87 -2.35
CA THR A 9 21.40 -1.99 -2.68
C THR A 9 20.07 -1.45 -3.22
N PRO A 10 19.63 -1.89 -4.39
CA PRO A 10 18.45 -1.35 -5.04
C PRO A 10 17.22 -1.58 -4.16
N LYS A 11 16.61 -0.49 -3.71
CA LYS A 11 15.37 -0.50 -2.90
C LYS A 11 14.23 0.02 -3.74
N ILE A 12 13.13 -0.72 -3.79
CA ILE A 12 11.92 -0.26 -4.47
C ILE A 12 10.80 0.03 -3.46
N LYS A 13 10.16 1.19 -3.61
CA LYS A 13 8.97 1.58 -2.85
C LYS A 13 7.73 1.03 -3.55
N THR A 14 7.14 0.01 -2.96
CA THR A 14 6.08 -0.81 -3.58
C THR A 14 4.70 -0.15 -3.69
N ASN A 15 4.50 1.04 -3.11
CA ASN A 15 3.15 1.57 -2.88
C ASN A 15 2.89 3.00 -3.40
N LYS A 16 3.70 3.51 -4.36
CA LYS A 16 3.59 4.90 -4.85
C LYS A 16 2.21 5.22 -5.45
N THR A 17 1.71 4.35 -6.33
CA THR A 17 0.42 4.55 -7.00
C THR A 17 -0.76 4.45 -6.03
N LEU A 18 -0.74 3.47 -5.14
CA LEU A 18 -1.75 3.31 -4.10
C LEU A 18 -1.80 4.52 -3.17
N LYS A 19 -0.64 5.08 -2.83
CA LYS A 19 -0.53 6.29 -2.01
C LYS A 19 -1.22 7.48 -2.66
N ILE A 20 -0.94 7.77 -3.93
CA ILE A 20 -1.55 8.88 -4.66
C ILE A 20 -3.06 8.74 -4.66
N MET A 21 -3.56 7.54 -4.96
CA MET A 21 -4.98 7.25 -5.01
C MET A 21 -5.67 7.38 -3.65
N LEU A 22 -5.04 6.87 -2.56
CA LEU A 22 -5.55 7.04 -1.22
C LEU A 22 -5.63 8.52 -0.82
N ILE A 23 -4.56 9.28 -1.03
CA ILE A 23 -4.54 10.71 -0.70
C ILE A 23 -5.65 11.44 -1.47
N SER A 24 -5.81 11.19 -2.77
CA SER A 24 -6.83 11.85 -3.59
C SER A 24 -8.24 11.50 -3.11
N CYS A 25 -8.53 10.22 -2.89
CA CYS A 25 -9.86 9.74 -2.47
C CYS A 25 -10.24 10.30 -1.09
N TRP A 26 -9.32 10.26 -0.14
CA TRP A 26 -9.57 10.73 1.21
C TRP A 26 -9.59 12.25 1.32
N SER A 27 -8.80 12.97 0.52
CA SER A 27 -8.89 14.44 0.42
C SER A 27 -10.25 14.88 -0.07
N PHE A 28 -10.81 14.19 -1.07
CA PHE A 28 -12.16 14.44 -1.56
C PHE A 28 -13.21 14.17 -0.46
N MET A 29 -13.11 13.03 0.23
CA MET A 29 -13.99 12.71 1.36
C MET A 29 -13.92 13.77 2.46
N GLY A 30 -12.71 14.20 2.82
CA GLY A 30 -12.51 15.28 3.82
C GLY A 30 -13.17 16.59 3.41
N ALA A 31 -13.06 16.99 2.14
CA ALA A 31 -13.71 18.18 1.61
C ALA A 31 -15.25 18.08 1.68
N VAL A 32 -15.81 16.90 1.36
CA VAL A 32 -17.25 16.64 1.46
C VAL A 32 -17.73 16.77 2.91
N PHE A 33 -17.03 16.15 3.86
CA PHE A 33 -17.39 16.27 5.29
C PHE A 33 -17.31 17.72 5.78
N LEU A 34 -16.29 18.47 5.38
CA LEU A 34 -16.16 19.88 5.74
C LEU A 34 -17.33 20.71 5.19
N PHE A 35 -17.70 20.48 3.93
CA PHE A 35 -18.84 21.13 3.30
C PHE A 35 -20.13 20.87 4.07
N PHE A 36 -20.42 19.62 4.43
CA PHE A 36 -21.59 19.26 5.21
C PHE A 36 -21.56 19.86 6.62
N ALA A 37 -20.40 19.92 7.28
CA ALA A 37 -20.27 20.54 8.59
C ALA A 37 -20.62 22.04 8.55
N ILE A 38 -20.13 22.75 7.52
CA ILE A 38 -20.46 24.18 7.32
C ILE A 38 -21.95 24.37 7.00
N ALA A 39 -22.48 23.58 6.08
CA ALA A 39 -23.89 23.69 5.67
C ALA A 39 -24.83 23.43 6.84
N THR A 40 -24.59 22.39 7.64
CA THR A 40 -25.42 22.06 8.81
C THR A 40 -25.30 23.12 9.91
N SER A 41 -24.12 23.69 10.12
CA SER A 41 -23.91 24.80 11.07
C SER A 41 -24.72 26.04 10.70
N ILE A 42 -24.74 26.40 9.42
CA ILE A 42 -25.51 27.53 8.90
C ILE A 42 -27.01 27.27 9.05
N MET A 43 -27.49 26.09 8.64
CA MET A 43 -28.91 25.74 8.67
C MET A 43 -29.47 25.65 10.11
N SER A 44 -28.72 25.08 11.04
CA SER A 44 -29.15 24.86 12.43
C SER A 44 -28.91 26.07 13.33
N ARG A 45 -28.19 27.09 12.85
CA ARG A 45 -27.70 28.21 13.67
C ARG A 45 -26.99 27.77 14.95
N SER A 46 -26.39 26.58 14.94
CA SER A 46 -25.76 25.93 16.07
C SER A 46 -24.45 25.26 15.63
N ILE A 47 -23.43 25.32 16.47
CA ILE A 47 -22.12 24.70 16.22
C ILE A 47 -22.14 23.20 16.56
N LEU A 48 -23.08 22.75 17.37
CA LEU A 48 -23.11 21.37 17.87
C LEU A 48 -23.19 20.29 16.78
N PRO A 49 -24.06 20.41 15.74
CA PRO A 49 -24.10 19.45 14.64
C PRO A 49 -22.79 19.43 13.84
N ALA A 50 -22.14 20.58 13.68
CA ALA A 50 -20.87 20.67 12.98
C ALA A 50 -19.76 19.90 13.71
N LEU A 51 -19.71 19.98 15.05
CA LEU A 51 -18.75 19.24 15.86
C LEU A 51 -18.92 17.73 15.71
N ILE A 52 -20.16 17.24 15.67
CA ILE A 52 -20.44 15.80 15.49
C ILE A 52 -19.91 15.30 14.13
N ILE A 53 -20.02 16.12 13.07
CA ILE A 53 -19.52 15.77 11.73
C ILE A 53 -18.00 15.91 11.65
N LEU A 54 -17.41 16.84 12.38
CA LEU A 54 -15.96 17.06 12.38
C LEU A 54 -15.17 15.93 13.05
N ILE A 55 -15.72 15.26 14.05
CA ILE A 55 -15.05 14.13 14.74
C ILE A 55 -14.65 13.03 13.74
N PRO A 56 -15.58 12.43 12.96
CA PRO A 56 -15.19 11.42 11.96
C PRO A 56 -14.26 11.97 10.90
N ALA A 57 -14.40 13.25 10.50
CA ALA A 57 -13.48 13.85 9.53
C ALA A 57 -12.03 13.90 10.06
N ILE A 58 -11.83 14.28 11.31
CA ILE A 58 -10.51 14.30 11.96
C ILE A 58 -9.93 12.88 12.04
N LEU A 59 -10.74 11.88 12.43
CA LEU A 59 -10.30 10.48 12.50
C LEU A 59 -9.87 9.96 11.12
N ILE A 60 -10.62 10.28 10.08
CA ILE A 60 -10.27 9.93 8.69
C ILE A 60 -8.95 10.57 8.29
N VAL A 61 -8.78 11.87 8.50
CA VAL A 61 -7.54 12.58 8.14
C VAL A 61 -6.34 11.99 8.89
N THR A 62 -6.49 11.73 10.19
CA THR A 62 -5.44 11.09 11.00
C THR A 62 -5.08 9.71 10.46
N PHE A 63 -6.07 8.89 10.13
CA PHE A 63 -5.86 7.57 9.53
C PHE A 63 -5.10 7.65 8.21
N VAL A 64 -5.45 8.61 7.34
CA VAL A 64 -4.76 8.84 6.06
C VAL A 64 -3.30 9.25 6.27
N ILE A 65 -3.05 10.15 7.20
CA ILE A 65 -1.69 10.61 7.52
C ILE A 65 -0.84 9.42 7.99
N VAL A 66 -1.32 8.64 8.95
CA VAL A 66 -0.62 7.47 9.49
C VAL A 66 -0.34 6.45 8.39
N THR A 67 -1.37 6.10 7.61
CA THR A 67 -1.24 5.13 6.51
C THR A 67 -0.24 5.61 5.45
N THR A 68 -0.24 6.90 5.14
CA THR A 68 0.69 7.50 4.17
C THR A 68 2.14 7.44 4.67
N ILE A 69 2.37 7.69 5.96
CA ILE A 69 3.69 7.58 6.58
C ILE A 69 4.18 6.13 6.51
N ASP A 70 3.34 5.16 6.88
CA ASP A 70 3.68 3.75 6.84
C ASP A 70 4.02 3.27 5.42
N MET A 71 3.20 3.66 4.43
CA MET A 71 3.47 3.35 3.02
C MET A 71 4.77 3.95 2.49
N ASN A 72 5.18 5.11 2.99
CA ASN A 72 6.45 5.72 2.60
C ASN A 72 7.67 4.97 3.12
N LYS A 73 7.52 4.29 4.25
CA LYS A 73 8.58 3.50 4.88
C LYS A 73 8.66 2.08 4.34
N ALA A 74 7.56 1.55 3.78
CA ALA A 74 7.52 0.21 3.20
C ALA A 74 8.40 0.10 1.94
N TYR A 75 9.20 -0.96 1.84
CA TYR A 75 10.06 -1.22 0.70
C TYR A 75 10.36 -2.71 0.53
N VAL A 76 10.82 -3.07 -0.66
CA VAL A 76 11.45 -4.36 -0.94
C VAL A 76 12.89 -4.10 -1.38
N GLN A 77 13.80 -4.90 -0.88
CA GLN A 77 15.22 -4.84 -1.15
C GLN A 77 15.71 -6.23 -1.54
N ILE A 78 16.58 -6.29 -2.54
CA ILE A 78 17.25 -7.53 -2.97
C ILE A 78 18.74 -7.37 -2.69
N GLU A 79 19.30 -8.27 -1.87
CA GLU A 79 20.71 -8.32 -1.54
C GLU A 79 21.25 -9.73 -1.82
N GLY A 80 22.02 -9.87 -2.89
CA GLY A 80 22.52 -11.18 -3.32
C GLY A 80 21.38 -12.16 -3.56
N ASN A 81 21.30 -13.22 -2.75
CA ASN A 81 20.25 -14.25 -2.84
C ASN A 81 19.08 -14.02 -1.87
N ASN A 82 19.02 -12.87 -1.19
CA ASN A 82 17.99 -12.59 -0.19
C ASN A 82 17.07 -11.46 -0.65
N ILE A 83 15.79 -11.63 -0.41
CA ILE A 83 14.76 -10.60 -0.60
C ILE A 83 14.23 -10.21 0.77
N THR A 84 14.39 -8.95 1.13
CA THR A 84 13.84 -8.39 2.36
C THR A 84 12.62 -7.53 2.03
N VAL A 85 11.47 -7.93 2.57
CA VAL A 85 10.21 -7.22 2.46
C VAL A 85 9.92 -6.52 3.77
N VAL A 86 9.84 -5.20 3.76
CA VAL A 86 9.56 -4.38 4.94
C VAL A 86 8.21 -3.70 4.75
N ASP A 87 7.26 -4.09 5.59
CA ASP A 87 5.94 -3.50 5.70
C ASP A 87 5.81 -2.72 7.01
N TYR A 88 4.96 -1.69 7.01
CA TYR A 88 4.61 -0.94 8.20
C TYR A 88 3.10 -0.94 8.40
N TYR A 89 2.65 -1.12 9.64
CA TYR A 89 1.26 -1.04 10.05
C TYR A 89 1.17 -0.27 11.37
N PHE A 90 0.52 0.89 11.36
CA PHE A 90 0.39 1.76 12.54
C PHE A 90 1.72 1.98 13.26
N PHE A 91 2.74 2.40 12.49
CA PHE A 91 4.13 2.60 12.92
C PHE A 91 4.88 1.34 13.36
N SER A 92 4.24 0.16 13.34
CA SER A 92 4.90 -1.11 13.63
C SER A 92 5.60 -1.65 12.38
N LYS A 93 6.92 -1.89 12.48
CA LYS A 93 7.72 -2.48 11.42
C LYS A 93 7.53 -4.00 11.42
N LYS A 94 7.19 -4.56 10.26
CA LYS A 94 7.19 -5.99 10.00
C LYS A 94 8.18 -6.30 8.89
N GLU A 95 9.21 -7.05 9.24
CA GLU A 95 10.26 -7.46 8.30
C GLU A 95 10.17 -8.96 8.04
N ARG A 96 10.30 -9.33 6.77
CA ARG A 96 10.29 -10.73 6.32
C ARG A 96 11.42 -10.91 5.32
N CYS A 97 12.25 -11.92 5.52
CA CYS A 97 13.33 -12.29 4.61
C CYS A 97 12.98 -13.61 3.91
N PHE A 98 13.23 -13.67 2.61
CA PHE A 98 13.04 -14.84 1.76
C PHE A 98 14.30 -15.04 0.93
N LYS A 99 14.63 -16.28 0.61
CA LYS A 99 15.66 -16.57 -0.38
C LYS A 99 15.07 -16.53 -1.79
N ILE A 100 15.83 -16.04 -2.74
CA ILE A 100 15.41 -16.01 -4.17
C ILE A 100 15.06 -17.44 -4.62
N ASP A 101 15.85 -18.43 -4.24
CA ASP A 101 15.65 -19.83 -4.58
C ASP A 101 14.34 -20.43 -4.03
N GLU A 102 13.77 -19.86 -2.98
CA GLU A 102 12.46 -20.27 -2.42
C GLU A 102 11.28 -19.78 -3.25
N ILE A 103 11.50 -18.82 -4.15
CA ILE A 103 10.46 -18.23 -4.99
C ILE A 103 10.43 -18.99 -6.34
N LYS A 104 9.35 -19.68 -6.60
CA LYS A 104 9.17 -20.46 -7.83
C LYS A 104 8.32 -19.76 -8.86
N THR A 105 7.30 -19.05 -8.44
CA THR A 105 6.39 -18.35 -9.35
C THR A 105 6.21 -16.90 -8.96
N ALA A 106 6.21 -16.04 -9.97
CA ALA A 106 5.83 -14.63 -9.89
C ALA A 106 4.70 -14.40 -10.89
N GLU A 107 3.48 -14.25 -10.41
CA GLU A 107 2.27 -14.15 -11.23
C GLU A 107 1.62 -12.79 -11.11
N ILE A 108 1.16 -12.24 -12.24
CA ILE A 108 0.34 -11.03 -12.23
C ILE A 108 -1.10 -11.40 -11.95
N VAL A 109 -1.60 -11.01 -10.79
CA VAL A 109 -2.99 -11.23 -10.37
C VAL A 109 -3.77 -9.94 -10.48
N LEU A 110 -4.81 -9.94 -11.30
CA LEU A 110 -5.70 -8.80 -11.49
C LEU A 110 -6.71 -8.70 -10.34
N GLY A 111 -6.66 -7.58 -9.64
CA GLY A 111 -7.65 -7.18 -8.67
C GLY A 111 -7.57 -7.88 -7.31
N TYR A 112 -8.19 -7.25 -6.33
CA TYR A 112 -8.43 -7.86 -5.03
C TYR A 112 -9.81 -8.54 -5.06
N SER A 113 -9.86 -9.85 -4.88
CA SER A 113 -11.13 -10.55 -4.76
C SER A 113 -11.44 -10.80 -3.29
N PHE A 114 -12.59 -10.36 -2.83
CA PHE A 114 -13.11 -10.69 -1.51
C PHE A 114 -14.44 -11.44 -1.63
N ARG A 115 -14.72 -12.30 -0.66
CA ARG A 115 -15.96 -13.06 -0.58
C ARG A 115 -16.88 -12.45 0.46
N VAL A 116 -18.11 -12.10 0.05
CA VAL A 116 -19.16 -11.70 0.97
C VAL A 116 -20.37 -12.60 0.72
N ARG A 117 -20.84 -13.30 1.74
CA ARG A 117 -22.01 -14.21 1.67
C ARG A 117 -21.97 -15.20 0.48
N GLY A 118 -20.79 -15.76 0.21
CA GLY A 118 -20.61 -16.73 -0.90
C GLY A 118 -20.35 -16.11 -2.27
N TYR A 119 -20.62 -14.85 -2.48
CA TYR A 119 -20.33 -14.14 -3.73
C TYR A 119 -18.91 -13.61 -3.75
N ARG A 120 -18.22 -13.83 -4.89
CA ARG A 120 -16.87 -13.33 -5.11
C ARG A 120 -16.95 -11.96 -5.81
N TYR A 121 -16.58 -10.91 -5.08
CA TYR A 121 -16.45 -9.57 -5.63
C TYR A 121 -15.00 -9.35 -6.06
N ARG A 122 -14.81 -8.79 -7.25
CA ARG A 122 -13.50 -8.42 -7.77
C ARG A 122 -13.43 -6.90 -7.79
N MET A 123 -12.58 -6.29 -6.96
CA MET A 123 -12.26 -4.87 -7.07
C MET A 123 -11.36 -4.68 -8.29
N MET A 124 -11.91 -4.08 -9.35
CA MET A 124 -11.14 -3.66 -10.53
C MET A 124 -10.31 -2.44 -10.14
N GLY A 125 -9.04 -2.43 -10.50
CA GLY A 125 -8.18 -1.25 -10.42
C GLY A 125 -6.71 -1.49 -10.07
N PHE A 126 -6.35 -2.56 -9.38
CA PHE A 126 -4.95 -2.88 -9.08
C PHE A 126 -4.61 -4.29 -9.50
N SER A 127 -3.47 -4.44 -10.19
CA SER A 127 -2.82 -5.72 -10.37
C SER A 127 -1.68 -5.84 -9.35
N TYR A 128 -1.41 -7.04 -8.92
CA TYR A 128 -0.34 -7.37 -8.00
C TYR A 128 0.55 -8.44 -8.62
N ILE A 129 1.85 -8.32 -8.39
CA ILE A 129 2.78 -9.42 -8.61
C ILE A 129 2.77 -10.23 -7.31
N VAL A 130 2.35 -11.48 -7.41
CA VAL A 130 2.24 -12.42 -6.29
C VAL A 130 3.35 -13.44 -6.36
N PHE A 131 4.13 -13.55 -5.30
CA PHE A 131 5.25 -14.47 -5.19
C PHE A 131 4.86 -15.69 -4.36
N ARG A 132 5.16 -16.90 -4.88
CA ARG A 132 4.83 -18.17 -4.25
C ARG A 132 6.03 -19.10 -4.24
N ASN A 133 6.05 -20.04 -3.29
CA ASN A 133 7.07 -21.10 -3.23
C ASN A 133 6.64 -22.35 -4.02
N ASP A 134 7.47 -23.39 -3.98
CA ASP A 134 7.22 -24.72 -4.63
C ASP A 134 5.88 -25.34 -4.26
N ASN A 135 5.44 -25.16 -3.03
CA ASN A 135 4.17 -25.70 -2.52
C ASN A 135 2.99 -24.78 -2.84
N ASN A 136 3.15 -23.83 -3.79
CA ASN A 136 2.15 -22.84 -4.15
C ASN A 136 1.69 -21.97 -2.97
N LYS A 137 2.48 -21.93 -1.88
CA LYS A 137 2.21 -21.11 -0.71
C LYS A 137 2.58 -19.66 -0.98
N TYR A 138 1.66 -18.76 -0.65
CA TYR A 138 1.86 -17.33 -0.73
C TYR A 138 3.01 -16.88 0.19
N LEU A 139 3.96 -16.13 -0.36
CA LEU A 139 5.06 -15.49 0.35
C LEU A 139 4.78 -14.02 0.60
N PHE A 140 4.72 -13.24 -0.46
CA PHE A 140 4.39 -11.82 -0.43
C PHE A 140 3.80 -11.36 -1.77
N LYS A 141 3.32 -10.12 -1.81
CA LYS A 141 2.85 -9.47 -3.03
C LYS A 141 3.30 -8.01 -3.08
N VAL A 142 3.46 -7.49 -4.27
CA VAL A 142 3.74 -6.08 -4.53
C VAL A 142 2.73 -5.56 -5.56
N ILE A 143 2.49 -4.25 -5.55
CA ILE A 143 1.64 -3.64 -6.57
C ILE A 143 2.38 -3.71 -7.91
N ASN A 144 1.69 -4.18 -8.95
CA ASN A 144 2.21 -4.18 -10.30
C ASN A 144 2.14 -2.76 -10.86
N CYS A 145 3.28 -2.13 -11.00
CA CYS A 145 3.49 -0.88 -11.72
C CYS A 145 4.75 -1.02 -12.58
N PRO A 146 4.97 -0.15 -13.57
CA PRO A 146 6.13 -0.26 -14.46
C PRO A 146 7.45 -0.39 -13.69
N GLU A 147 7.63 0.40 -12.62
CA GLU A 147 8.84 0.40 -11.81
C GLU A 147 9.05 -0.93 -11.07
N THR A 148 7.99 -1.52 -10.49
CA THR A 148 8.08 -2.81 -9.79
C THR A 148 8.26 -3.97 -10.77
N ASN A 149 7.59 -3.91 -11.91
CA ASN A 149 7.72 -4.91 -12.95
C ASN A 149 9.16 -4.94 -13.51
N ASP A 150 9.72 -3.78 -13.87
CA ASP A 150 11.11 -3.67 -14.33
C ASP A 150 12.12 -4.14 -13.27
N PHE A 151 11.87 -3.83 -12.01
CA PHE A 151 12.73 -4.27 -10.90
C PHE A 151 12.75 -5.80 -10.74
N PHE A 152 11.57 -6.43 -10.72
CA PHE A 152 11.47 -7.88 -10.49
C PHE A 152 11.74 -8.71 -11.75
N SER A 153 11.47 -8.21 -12.96
CA SER A 153 11.76 -8.93 -14.21
C SER A 153 13.24 -9.21 -14.43
N LYS A 154 14.13 -8.48 -13.75
CA LYS A 154 15.57 -8.72 -13.76
C LYS A 154 15.98 -9.99 -13.00
N HIS A 155 15.14 -10.45 -12.09
CA HIS A 155 15.40 -11.58 -11.20
C HIS A 155 14.43 -12.74 -11.36
N PHE A 156 13.23 -12.49 -11.90
CA PHE A 156 12.15 -13.47 -12.02
C PHE A 156 11.49 -13.39 -13.40
N THR A 157 11.07 -14.55 -13.92
CA THR A 157 10.14 -14.60 -15.05
C THR A 157 8.73 -14.34 -14.51
N ILE A 158 8.16 -13.17 -14.84
CA ILE A 158 6.82 -12.79 -14.41
C ILE A 158 5.82 -13.32 -15.45
N GLN A 159 4.85 -14.09 -15.00
CA GLN A 159 3.78 -14.69 -15.82
C GLN A 159 2.46 -13.94 -15.71
#